data_82b8409b0a927e6ecef89f88ae88505d
#
_entry.id   82b8409b0a927e6ecef89f88ae88505d
#
_cell.length_a   1.000
_cell.length_b   1.000
_cell.length_c   1.000
_cell.angle_alpha   90.00
_cell.angle_beta   90.00
_cell.angle_gamma   90.00
#
_symmetry.space_group_name_H-M   'P 1'
#
loop_
_entity.id
_entity.type
_entity.pdbx_description
1 polymer ?
#
loop_
_entity_poly.entity_id
_entity_poly.type
_entity_poly.pdbx_seq_one_letter_code
_entity_poly.pdbx_strand_id
1 'polypeptide(L)'
;GLANLGARSYGVAVDQQGLIPEALEETLQHLERAGDLPRVKAIYVCTYHDNPSSLTLAAERRTRLVQIARRYSQHGTIYVIEDAVYRELRYFGSDIPSLLAADPDGSTVIHTNSFSKSFAPGLRVGWGILPTTLVEPFCNQKGNIDFGSPHFTQQVMAAALELGLYDQHLETLRRSYRDKLEAMVSAIEQHFQPLSHVRWLPAEGGLYVWMQVEGVDTGASGPLFRKALDEGVMYVPGIHCYPREGEPARHDMLRLSFGVQPAPRIREGIASLAKAVDEVSHAAVK
;
A
#
# COMPACT_ATOMS: atom_id res chain seq x y z
N GLY A 1 3.96 2.31 -15.69
CA GLY A 1 4.10 3.53 -14.94
C GLY A 1 5.53 4.07 -14.94
N LEU A 2 6.15 4.24 -13.79
CA LEU A 2 7.46 4.92 -13.62
C LEU A 2 8.57 4.33 -14.50
N ALA A 3 8.65 3.01 -14.64
CA ALA A 3 9.66 2.35 -15.47
C ALA A 3 9.58 2.79 -16.96
N ASN A 4 8.40 3.08 -17.48
CA ASN A 4 8.24 3.55 -18.87
C ASN A 4 8.77 4.98 -19.07
N LEU A 5 8.95 5.73 -17.98
CA LEU A 5 9.57 7.05 -17.97
C LEU A 5 11.07 6.98 -17.66
N GLY A 6 11.65 5.80 -17.59
CA GLY A 6 13.06 5.60 -17.25
C GLY A 6 13.38 5.84 -15.76
N ALA A 7 12.36 5.94 -14.90
CA ALA A 7 12.59 6.10 -13.48
C ALA A 7 13.06 4.78 -12.83
N ARG A 8 14.03 4.88 -11.92
CA ARG A 8 14.52 3.78 -11.07
C ARG A 8 13.85 3.88 -9.70
N SER A 9 13.47 2.75 -9.14
CA SER A 9 12.82 2.65 -7.83
C SER A 9 13.68 1.82 -6.89
N TYR A 10 14.08 2.41 -5.77
CA TYR A 10 14.85 1.75 -4.72
C TYR A 10 13.94 1.39 -3.56
N GLY A 11 14.02 0.13 -3.11
CA GLY A 11 13.31 -0.31 -1.91
C GLY A 11 13.96 0.24 -0.65
N VAL A 12 13.14 0.64 0.30
CA VAL A 12 13.56 1.04 1.64
C VAL A 12 12.93 0.09 2.65
N ALA A 13 13.73 -0.39 3.61
CA ALA A 13 13.26 -1.35 4.60
C ALA A 13 12.10 -0.79 5.44
N VAL A 14 11.20 -1.69 5.82
CA VAL A 14 10.03 -1.42 6.65
C VAL A 14 9.99 -2.36 7.85
N ASP A 15 9.37 -1.93 8.94
CA ASP A 15 9.02 -2.77 10.09
C ASP A 15 7.53 -2.59 10.45
N GLN A 16 7.10 -3.05 11.61
CA GLN A 16 5.70 -2.94 12.04
C GLN A 16 5.18 -1.50 12.18
N GLN A 17 6.07 -0.51 12.23
CA GLN A 17 5.74 0.92 12.26
C GLN A 17 5.84 1.60 10.89
N GLY A 18 5.96 0.83 9.80
CA GLY A 18 6.11 1.31 8.43
C GLY A 18 7.55 1.58 8.04
N LEU A 19 7.78 2.50 7.11
CA LEU A 19 9.11 2.85 6.59
C LEU A 19 10.07 3.24 7.72
N ILE A 20 11.27 2.64 7.72
CA ILE A 20 12.33 2.90 8.70
C ILE A 20 13.14 4.13 8.25
N PRO A 21 13.11 5.24 9.00
CA PRO A 21 13.81 6.47 8.61
C PRO A 21 15.32 6.29 8.44
N GLU A 22 15.95 5.47 9.27
CA GLU A 22 17.38 5.15 9.20
C GLU A 22 17.73 4.45 7.89
N ALA A 23 16.92 3.49 7.46
CA ALA A 23 17.13 2.79 6.20
C ALA A 23 16.94 3.72 4.98
N LEU A 24 16.05 4.71 5.09
CA LEU A 24 15.93 5.74 4.07
C LEU A 24 17.22 6.61 4.01
N GLU A 25 17.75 7.04 5.16
CA GLU A 25 19.00 7.81 5.19
C GLU A 25 20.16 7.01 4.61
N GLU A 26 20.29 5.72 4.95
CA GLU A 26 21.33 4.83 4.39
C GLU A 26 21.19 4.71 2.86
N THR A 27 19.98 4.58 2.34
CA THR A 27 19.71 4.55 0.91
C THR A 27 20.14 5.84 0.22
N LEU A 28 19.78 7.00 0.79
CA LEU A 28 20.13 8.30 0.25
C LEU A 28 21.65 8.55 0.30
N GLN A 29 22.31 8.16 1.38
CA GLN A 29 23.78 8.23 1.52
C GLN A 29 24.49 7.32 0.51
N HIS A 30 23.93 6.14 0.23
CA HIS A 30 24.46 5.27 -0.81
C HIS A 30 24.37 5.93 -2.19
N LEU A 31 23.21 6.52 -2.52
CA LEU A 31 23.02 7.25 -3.78
C LEU A 31 23.90 8.50 -3.87
N GLU A 32 24.14 9.20 -2.77
CA GLU A 32 25.06 10.33 -2.71
C GLU A 32 26.50 9.91 -3.03
N ARG A 33 26.99 8.84 -2.38
CA ARG A 33 28.33 8.29 -2.64
C ARG A 33 28.49 7.79 -4.07
N ALA A 34 27.41 7.29 -4.68
CA ALA A 34 27.40 6.87 -6.08
C ALA A 34 27.29 8.03 -7.08
N GLY A 35 27.08 9.28 -6.62
CA GLY A 35 26.86 10.46 -7.47
C GLY A 35 25.44 10.53 -8.07
N ASP A 36 24.52 9.69 -7.62
CA ASP A 36 23.14 9.61 -8.13
C ASP A 36 22.14 10.48 -7.33
N LEU A 37 22.53 11.09 -6.20
CA LEU A 37 21.65 11.94 -5.38
C LEU A 37 20.96 13.08 -6.20
N PRO A 38 21.61 13.77 -7.15
CA PRO A 38 20.95 14.80 -7.98
C PRO A 38 19.79 14.29 -8.82
N ARG A 39 19.72 12.98 -9.02
CA ARG A 39 18.67 12.29 -9.80
C ARG A 39 17.50 11.87 -8.93
N VAL A 40 17.63 11.85 -7.61
CA VAL A 40 16.53 11.54 -6.68
C VAL A 40 15.49 12.66 -6.76
N LYS A 41 14.24 12.31 -7.04
CA LYS A 41 13.14 13.28 -7.21
C LYS A 41 12.07 13.16 -6.15
N ALA A 42 11.82 11.93 -5.66
CA ALA A 42 10.76 11.72 -4.70
C ALA A 42 11.02 10.50 -3.82
N ILE A 43 10.45 10.56 -2.62
CA ILE A 43 10.26 9.45 -1.69
C ILE A 43 8.76 9.14 -1.74
N TYR A 44 8.38 7.94 -2.22
CA TYR A 44 6.99 7.49 -2.23
C TYR A 44 6.71 6.67 -0.98
N VAL A 45 5.61 6.96 -0.32
CA VAL A 45 5.17 6.21 0.87
C VAL A 45 3.64 6.13 0.92
N CYS A 46 3.11 4.92 1.11
CA CYS A 46 1.73 4.72 1.49
C CYS A 46 1.63 4.79 3.01
N THR A 47 1.03 5.87 3.53
CA THR A 47 1.12 6.21 4.96
C THR A 47 0.04 5.56 5.81
N TYR A 48 -1.01 5.00 5.21
CA TYR A 48 -2.14 4.39 5.90
C TYR A 48 -2.47 3.05 5.26
N HIS A 49 -2.46 2.00 6.07
CA HIS A 49 -2.89 0.65 5.64
C HIS A 49 -2.29 0.24 4.30
N ASP A 50 -0.97 0.35 4.20
CA ASP A 50 -0.17 0.19 3.00
C ASP A 50 -0.52 -1.06 2.18
N ASN A 51 -0.44 -0.94 0.89
CA ASN A 51 -0.52 -2.04 -0.05
C ASN A 51 0.90 -2.44 -0.48
N PRO A 52 1.43 -3.60 -0.03
CA PRO A 52 0.68 -4.81 0.37
C PRO A 52 0.55 -5.05 1.88
N SER A 53 1.30 -4.37 2.72
CA SER A 53 1.58 -4.75 4.10
C SER A 53 0.43 -4.50 5.09
N SER A 54 -0.52 -3.63 4.75
CA SER A 54 -1.55 -3.06 5.63
C SER A 54 -1.01 -2.29 6.85
N LEU A 55 0.28 -2.00 6.88
CA LEU A 55 0.91 -1.20 7.93
C LEU A 55 0.55 0.28 7.79
N THR A 56 0.52 0.96 8.91
CA THR A 56 0.37 2.43 8.96
C THR A 56 1.67 3.05 9.44
N LEU A 57 2.16 4.06 8.74
CA LEU A 57 3.37 4.78 9.13
C LEU A 57 3.14 5.51 10.47
N ALA A 58 3.95 5.18 11.47
CA ALA A 58 3.86 5.74 12.81
C ALA A 58 3.99 7.28 12.80
N ALA A 59 3.30 7.93 13.74
CA ALA A 59 3.19 9.39 13.80
C ALA A 59 4.58 10.07 13.93
N GLU A 60 5.43 9.55 14.78
CA GLU A 60 6.77 10.06 15.05
C GLU A 60 7.70 9.96 13.83
N ARG A 61 7.51 8.98 12.96
CA ARG A 61 8.28 8.80 11.73
C ARG A 61 7.91 9.81 10.65
N ARG A 62 6.71 10.35 10.68
CA ARG A 62 6.19 11.29 9.66
C ARG A 62 7.00 12.57 9.59
N THR A 63 7.22 13.21 10.72
CA THR A 63 8.07 14.43 10.80
C THR A 63 9.50 14.15 10.37
N ARG A 64 10.05 13.01 10.79
CA ARG A 64 11.41 12.63 10.46
C ARG A 64 11.60 12.37 8.97
N LEU A 65 10.62 11.77 8.31
CA LEU A 65 10.63 11.52 6.87
C LEU A 65 10.72 12.83 6.06
N VAL A 66 9.93 13.84 6.42
CA VAL A 66 9.96 15.16 5.78
C VAL A 66 11.31 15.85 6.05
N GLN A 67 11.84 15.76 7.26
CA GLN A 67 13.16 16.33 7.60
C GLN A 67 14.30 15.69 6.80
N ILE A 68 14.26 14.36 6.60
CA ILE A 68 15.25 13.65 5.76
C ILE A 68 15.15 14.14 4.32
N ALA A 69 13.95 14.19 3.74
CA ALA A 69 13.76 14.68 2.37
C ALA A 69 14.35 16.10 2.18
N ARG A 70 14.09 17.02 3.12
CA ARG A 70 14.62 18.38 3.10
C ARG A 70 16.14 18.43 3.23
N ARG A 71 16.72 17.63 4.11
CA ARG A 71 18.17 17.56 4.32
C ARG A 71 18.92 17.15 3.05
N TYR A 72 18.39 16.18 2.33
CA TYR A 72 19.00 15.67 1.10
C TYR A 72 18.60 16.44 -0.17
N SER A 73 17.78 17.48 -0.06
CA SER A 73 17.36 18.36 -1.18
C SER A 73 18.45 19.37 -1.60
N GLN A 74 19.72 18.95 -1.63
CA GLN A 74 20.85 19.82 -1.92
C GLN A 74 21.00 20.20 -3.40
N HIS A 75 20.48 19.35 -4.30
CA HIS A 75 20.58 19.50 -5.76
C HIS A 75 19.21 19.71 -6.43
N GLY A 76 18.21 20.05 -5.67
CA GLY A 76 16.82 20.21 -6.05
C GLY A 76 15.91 19.52 -5.04
N THR A 77 14.64 19.88 -5.02
CA THR A 77 13.70 19.38 -4.03
C THR A 77 13.47 17.88 -4.23
N ILE A 78 13.67 17.11 -3.16
CA ILE A 78 13.20 15.72 -3.05
C ILE A 78 11.82 15.79 -2.40
N TYR A 79 10.79 15.52 -3.18
CA TYR A 79 9.42 15.53 -2.68
C TYR A 79 9.08 14.26 -1.92
N VAL A 80 8.17 14.35 -0.96
CA VAL A 80 7.56 13.18 -0.31
C VAL A 80 6.16 13.00 -0.87
N ILE A 81 5.95 11.94 -1.65
CA ILE A 81 4.63 11.58 -2.19
C ILE A 81 3.93 10.71 -1.15
N GLU A 82 2.98 11.30 -0.44
CA GLU A 82 2.08 10.62 0.47
C GLU A 82 0.91 10.01 -0.31
N ASP A 83 0.86 8.70 -0.41
CA ASP A 83 -0.32 7.99 -0.89
C ASP A 83 -1.23 7.65 0.29
N ALA A 84 -2.35 8.38 0.40
CA ALA A 84 -3.29 8.26 1.50
C ALA A 84 -4.62 7.56 1.10
N VAL A 85 -4.62 6.81 -0.01
CA VAL A 85 -5.85 6.23 -0.58
C VAL A 85 -6.60 5.28 0.35
N TYR A 86 -5.93 4.70 1.33
CA TYR A 86 -6.55 3.79 2.32
C TYR A 86 -6.85 4.46 3.67
N ARG A 87 -6.55 5.74 3.89
CA ARG A 87 -6.75 6.43 5.17
C ARG A 87 -8.15 6.22 5.73
N GLU A 88 -9.15 6.34 4.86
CA GLU A 88 -10.55 6.23 5.26
C GLU A 88 -10.98 4.80 5.62
N LEU A 89 -10.20 3.80 5.21
CA LEU A 89 -10.46 2.38 5.50
C LEU A 89 -9.78 1.92 6.81
N ARG A 90 -9.87 2.73 7.86
CA ARG A 90 -9.44 2.39 9.21
C ARG A 90 -10.59 1.71 9.95
N TYR A 91 -10.34 0.53 10.52
CA TYR A 91 -11.34 -0.26 11.26
C TYR A 91 -11.04 -0.30 12.74
N PHE A 92 -9.77 -0.23 13.11
CA PHE A 92 -9.25 -0.23 14.49
C PHE A 92 -8.25 0.91 14.68
N GLY A 93 -7.84 1.15 15.94
CA GLY A 93 -6.87 2.17 16.28
C GLY A 93 -7.38 3.61 16.14
N SER A 94 -6.47 4.56 16.22
CA SER A 94 -6.74 6.00 16.15
C SER A 94 -6.33 6.58 14.80
N ASP A 95 -6.96 7.69 14.39
CA ASP A 95 -6.50 8.45 13.22
C ASP A 95 -5.16 9.12 13.51
N ILE A 96 -4.30 9.12 12.51
CA ILE A 96 -2.97 9.75 12.56
C ILE A 96 -2.97 10.90 11.56
N PRO A 97 -2.50 12.12 11.95
CA PRO A 97 -2.41 13.25 11.03
C PRO A 97 -1.55 12.95 9.81
N SER A 98 -1.95 13.47 8.64
CA SER A 98 -1.21 13.35 7.37
C SER A 98 0.21 13.90 7.48
N LEU A 99 1.09 13.50 6.55
CA LEU A 99 2.41 14.11 6.36
C LEU A 99 2.36 15.62 6.12
N LEU A 100 1.24 16.15 5.63
CA LEU A 100 1.02 17.60 5.50
C LEU A 100 1.16 18.33 6.84
N ALA A 101 0.83 17.69 7.96
CA ALA A 101 1.00 18.29 9.29
C ALA A 101 2.49 18.46 9.67
N ALA A 102 3.39 17.70 9.04
CA ALA A 102 4.83 17.82 9.20
C ALA A 102 5.48 18.77 8.17
N ASP A 103 4.71 19.33 7.25
CA ASP A 103 5.14 20.22 6.17
C ASP A 103 4.35 21.54 6.17
N PRO A 104 4.44 22.37 7.22
CA PRO A 104 3.57 23.52 7.42
C PRO A 104 3.72 24.62 6.36
N ASP A 105 4.85 24.68 5.66
CA ASP A 105 5.08 25.59 4.53
C ASP A 105 4.63 25.01 3.18
N GLY A 106 4.21 23.74 3.13
CA GLY A 106 3.66 23.08 1.94
C GLY A 106 4.64 22.97 0.78
N SER A 107 5.94 22.89 1.07
CA SER A 107 7.01 22.93 0.05
C SER A 107 7.54 21.55 -0.35
N THR A 108 7.24 20.50 0.44
CA THR A 108 7.90 19.19 0.34
C THR A 108 6.93 18.04 0.09
N VAL A 109 5.74 18.07 0.71
CA VAL A 109 4.78 16.96 0.65
C VAL A 109 3.82 17.13 -0.52
N ILE A 110 3.68 16.06 -1.30
CA ILE A 110 2.64 15.88 -2.29
C ILE A 110 1.66 14.86 -1.71
N HIS A 111 0.51 15.33 -1.23
CA HIS A 111 -0.53 14.44 -0.71
C HIS A 111 -1.46 14.00 -1.82
N THR A 112 -1.71 12.70 -1.93
CA THR A 112 -2.64 12.13 -2.91
C THR A 112 -3.68 11.24 -2.23
N ASN A 113 -4.92 11.32 -2.73
CA ASN A 113 -6.02 10.50 -2.25
C ASN A 113 -7.00 10.17 -3.39
N SER A 114 -7.91 9.23 -3.15
CA SER A 114 -8.86 8.77 -4.15
C SER A 114 -10.18 8.32 -3.50
N PHE A 115 -11.28 8.61 -4.15
CA PHE A 115 -12.59 8.07 -3.77
C PHE A 115 -12.81 6.62 -4.22
N SER A 116 -11.84 6.05 -4.95
CA SER A 116 -11.94 4.65 -5.45
C SER A 116 -11.99 3.61 -4.33
N LYS A 117 -11.46 3.90 -3.14
CA LYS A 117 -11.44 2.96 -2.01
C LYS A 117 -12.47 3.29 -0.95
N SER A 118 -12.81 4.57 -0.80
CA SER A 118 -13.69 5.08 0.25
C SER A 118 -15.13 5.35 -0.22
N PHE A 119 -15.38 5.35 -1.54
CA PHE A 119 -16.71 5.58 -2.08
C PHE A 119 -17.03 4.66 -3.27
N ALA A 120 -16.55 4.99 -4.48
CA ALA A 120 -16.90 4.25 -5.68
C ALA A 120 -15.74 4.19 -6.69
N PRO A 121 -15.15 3.01 -6.95
CA PRO A 121 -14.02 2.88 -7.86
C PRO A 121 -14.36 3.23 -9.31
N GLY A 122 -15.63 3.07 -9.72
CA GLY A 122 -16.10 3.38 -11.08
C GLY A 122 -16.12 4.85 -11.43
N LEU A 123 -16.18 5.77 -10.47
CA LEU A 123 -16.18 7.22 -10.71
C LEU A 123 -14.85 7.75 -11.23
N ARG A 124 -13.74 7.06 -10.99
CA ARG A 124 -12.38 7.46 -11.41
C ARG A 124 -11.98 8.86 -10.93
N VAL A 125 -12.41 9.26 -9.72
CA VAL A 125 -12.08 10.54 -9.11
C VAL A 125 -11.03 10.36 -8.03
N GLY A 126 -9.98 11.16 -8.10
CA GLY A 126 -8.95 11.33 -7.09
C GLY A 126 -8.58 12.80 -6.97
N TRP A 127 -7.85 13.15 -5.94
CA TRP A 127 -7.43 14.51 -5.67
C TRP A 127 -6.05 14.53 -5.01
N GLY A 128 -5.41 15.69 -5.04
CA GLY A 128 -4.11 15.88 -4.40
C GLY A 128 -3.92 17.31 -3.92
N ILE A 129 -3.06 17.45 -2.93
CA ILE A 129 -2.54 18.72 -2.43
C ILE A 129 -1.06 18.75 -2.76
N LEU A 130 -0.66 19.74 -3.57
CA LEU A 130 0.69 19.82 -4.08
C LEU A 130 1.36 21.13 -3.64
N PRO A 131 2.70 21.15 -3.48
CA PRO A 131 3.46 22.40 -3.43
C PRO A 131 3.06 23.33 -4.57
N THR A 132 2.86 24.61 -4.27
CA THR A 132 2.35 25.60 -5.24
C THR A 132 3.16 25.64 -6.54
N THR A 133 4.48 25.42 -6.43
CA THR A 133 5.40 25.37 -7.58
C THR A 133 5.14 24.21 -8.55
N LEU A 134 4.44 23.17 -8.11
CA LEU A 134 4.10 22.00 -8.93
C LEU A 134 2.71 22.05 -9.53
N VAL A 135 1.83 22.96 -9.09
CA VAL A 135 0.42 23.01 -9.53
C VAL A 135 0.33 23.25 -11.04
N GLU A 136 0.96 24.30 -11.53
CA GLU A 136 0.91 24.65 -12.97
C GLU A 136 1.57 23.57 -13.85
N PRO A 137 2.81 23.11 -13.59
CA PRO A 137 3.40 21.99 -14.34
C PRO A 137 2.56 20.72 -14.34
N PHE A 138 1.95 20.38 -13.19
CA PHE A 138 1.07 19.23 -13.08
C PHE A 138 -0.20 19.38 -13.94
N CYS A 139 -0.86 20.54 -13.87
CA CYS A 139 -2.06 20.82 -14.65
C CYS A 139 -1.76 20.80 -16.17
N ASN A 140 -0.64 21.38 -16.59
CA ASN A 140 -0.21 21.38 -17.99
C ASN A 140 0.06 19.96 -18.50
N GLN A 141 0.78 19.15 -17.70
CA GLN A 141 1.05 17.75 -18.06
C GLN A 141 -0.22 16.91 -18.10
N LYS A 142 -1.12 17.09 -17.12
CA LYS A 142 -2.41 16.39 -17.06
C LYS A 142 -3.29 16.77 -18.26
N GLY A 143 -3.34 18.04 -18.63
CA GLY A 143 -4.07 18.51 -19.82
C GLY A 143 -3.60 17.83 -21.09
N ASN A 144 -2.29 17.60 -21.23
CA ASN A 144 -1.72 16.89 -22.39
C ASN A 144 -2.02 15.38 -22.39
N ILE A 145 -2.25 14.77 -21.21
CA ILE A 145 -2.50 13.32 -21.09
C ILE A 145 -3.97 12.97 -21.32
N ASP A 146 -4.91 13.73 -20.76
CA ASP A 146 -6.34 13.37 -20.73
C ASP A 146 -7.30 14.51 -21.04
N PHE A 147 -6.82 15.68 -21.47
CA PHE A 147 -7.60 16.90 -21.70
C PHE A 147 -8.44 17.37 -20.51
N GLY A 148 -8.26 16.77 -19.34
CA GLY A 148 -8.99 17.05 -18.12
C GLY A 148 -9.79 15.86 -17.62
N SER A 149 -10.04 15.87 -16.31
CA SER A 149 -10.82 14.81 -15.66
C SER A 149 -12.31 14.93 -16.01
N PRO A 150 -13.05 13.81 -16.12
CA PRO A 150 -14.47 13.84 -16.43
C PRO A 150 -15.26 14.71 -15.46
N HIS A 151 -15.86 15.78 -15.94
CA HIS A 151 -16.57 16.76 -15.10
C HIS A 151 -17.81 16.16 -14.42
N PHE A 152 -18.56 15.32 -15.14
CA PHE A 152 -19.77 14.67 -14.59
C PHE A 152 -19.49 13.90 -13.31
N THR A 153 -18.46 13.03 -13.30
CA THR A 153 -18.14 12.21 -12.13
C THR A 153 -17.61 13.04 -10.96
N GLN A 154 -16.95 14.17 -11.23
CA GLN A 154 -16.55 15.13 -10.20
C GLN A 154 -17.78 15.80 -9.59
N GLN A 155 -18.79 16.21 -10.38
CA GLN A 155 -20.04 16.79 -9.87
C GLN A 155 -20.85 15.76 -9.06
N VAL A 156 -20.91 14.50 -9.48
CA VAL A 156 -21.54 13.42 -8.69
C VAL A 156 -20.86 13.30 -7.33
N MET A 157 -19.51 13.35 -7.30
CA MET A 157 -18.79 13.26 -6.03
C MET A 157 -18.98 14.50 -5.15
N ALA A 158 -18.96 15.68 -5.74
CA ALA A 158 -19.26 16.94 -5.01
C ALA A 158 -20.64 16.90 -4.37
N ALA A 159 -21.67 16.52 -5.12
CA ALA A 159 -23.02 16.36 -4.60
C ALA A 159 -23.11 15.31 -3.48
N ALA A 160 -22.38 14.19 -3.59
CA ALA A 160 -22.35 13.19 -2.53
C ALA A 160 -21.74 13.72 -1.23
N LEU A 161 -20.70 14.56 -1.33
CA LEU A 161 -20.08 15.24 -0.18
C LEU A 161 -21.03 16.29 0.43
N GLU A 162 -21.61 17.15 -0.38
CA GLU A 162 -22.52 18.23 0.05
C GLU A 162 -23.78 17.69 0.73
N LEU A 163 -24.30 16.56 0.27
CA LEU A 163 -25.49 15.90 0.83
C LEU A 163 -25.17 14.98 2.02
N GLY A 164 -23.90 14.86 2.44
CA GLY A 164 -23.48 13.97 3.54
C GLY A 164 -23.60 12.48 3.22
N LEU A 165 -23.81 12.12 1.94
CA LEU A 165 -23.92 10.72 1.52
C LEU A 165 -22.58 9.98 1.58
N TYR A 166 -21.50 10.71 1.41
CA TYR A 166 -20.16 10.16 1.53
C TYR A 166 -19.90 9.57 2.92
N ASP A 167 -20.18 10.33 3.98
CA ASP A 167 -19.92 9.89 5.36
C ASP A 167 -20.80 8.69 5.73
N GLN A 168 -22.08 8.71 5.36
CA GLN A 168 -23.00 7.59 5.59
C GLN A 168 -22.53 6.31 4.88
N HIS A 169 -22.08 6.45 3.63
CA HIS A 169 -21.55 5.33 2.87
C HIS A 169 -20.25 4.79 3.48
N LEU A 170 -19.34 5.68 3.90
CA LEU A 170 -18.08 5.34 4.51
C LEU A 170 -18.25 4.53 5.81
N GLU A 171 -19.20 4.91 6.67
CA GLU A 171 -19.53 4.12 7.86
C GLU A 171 -20.01 2.70 7.51
N THR A 172 -20.83 2.59 6.47
CA THR A 172 -21.31 1.30 5.98
C THR A 172 -20.18 0.43 5.43
N LEU A 173 -19.27 1.04 4.65
CA LEU A 173 -18.07 0.37 4.14
C LEU A 173 -17.15 -0.10 5.29
N ARG A 174 -16.87 0.76 6.25
CA ARG A 174 -16.01 0.43 7.39
C ARG A 174 -16.55 -0.75 8.19
N ARG A 175 -17.84 -0.80 8.46
CA ARG A 175 -18.48 -1.95 9.13
C ARG A 175 -18.32 -3.22 8.30
N SER A 176 -18.71 -3.18 7.03
CA SER A 176 -18.62 -4.35 6.14
C SER A 176 -17.20 -4.88 5.97
N TYR A 177 -16.22 -4.00 5.82
CA TYR A 177 -14.82 -4.41 5.68
C TYR A 177 -14.21 -4.87 7.01
N ARG A 178 -14.62 -4.30 8.15
CA ARG A 178 -14.24 -4.82 9.46
C ARG A 178 -14.67 -6.27 9.62
N ASP A 179 -15.94 -6.58 9.36
CA ASP A 179 -16.48 -7.95 9.46
C ASP A 179 -15.70 -8.93 8.58
N LYS A 180 -15.30 -8.49 7.39
CA LYS A 180 -14.51 -9.30 6.45
C LYS A 180 -13.06 -9.49 6.94
N LEU A 181 -12.44 -8.45 7.48
CA LEU A 181 -11.09 -8.55 8.07
C LEU A 181 -11.10 -9.49 9.26
N GLU A 182 -12.05 -9.36 10.18
CA GLU A 182 -12.21 -10.25 11.33
C GLU A 182 -12.42 -11.71 10.88
N ALA A 183 -13.22 -11.93 9.83
CA ALA A 183 -13.42 -13.26 9.26
C ALA A 183 -12.13 -13.84 8.67
N MET A 184 -11.32 -13.02 8.01
CA MET A 184 -10.02 -13.45 7.45
C MET A 184 -9.01 -13.74 8.54
N VAL A 185 -8.83 -12.83 9.50
CA VAL A 185 -7.84 -12.98 10.58
C VAL A 185 -8.18 -14.18 11.46
N SER A 186 -9.45 -14.33 11.87
CA SER A 186 -9.89 -15.49 12.65
C SER A 186 -9.66 -16.83 11.93
N ALA A 187 -9.91 -16.86 10.60
CA ALA A 187 -9.63 -18.07 9.83
C ALA A 187 -8.12 -18.32 9.67
N ILE A 188 -7.32 -17.28 9.50
CA ILE A 188 -5.85 -17.39 9.46
C ILE A 188 -5.33 -17.96 10.79
N GLU A 189 -5.75 -17.40 11.92
CA GLU A 189 -5.38 -17.89 13.24
C GLU A 189 -5.78 -19.36 13.42
N GLN A 190 -6.99 -19.71 13.04
CA GLN A 190 -7.49 -21.09 13.16
C GLN A 190 -6.68 -22.10 12.36
N HIS A 191 -6.29 -21.76 11.13
CA HIS A 191 -5.72 -22.73 10.19
C HIS A 191 -4.20 -22.64 10.04
N PHE A 192 -3.59 -21.48 10.30
CA PHE A 192 -2.15 -21.28 10.12
C PHE A 192 -1.35 -21.20 11.43
N GLN A 193 -1.97 -20.92 12.58
CA GLN A 193 -1.26 -20.91 13.86
C GLN A 193 -0.45 -22.20 14.14
N PRO A 194 -0.90 -23.40 13.73
CA PRO A 194 -0.11 -24.62 13.90
C PRO A 194 1.14 -24.70 13.00
N LEU A 195 1.21 -23.86 11.94
CA LEU A 195 2.29 -23.88 10.95
C LEU A 195 3.36 -22.84 11.32
N SER A 196 4.39 -23.27 12.03
CA SER A 196 5.45 -22.39 12.57
C SER A 196 6.23 -21.59 11.51
N HIS A 197 6.20 -22.03 10.25
CA HIS A 197 6.83 -21.39 9.11
C HIS A 197 5.92 -20.36 8.40
N VAL A 198 4.69 -20.15 8.89
CA VAL A 198 3.77 -19.14 8.34
C VAL A 198 3.65 -17.96 9.32
N ARG A 199 3.76 -16.76 8.79
CA ARG A 199 3.63 -15.50 9.55
C ARG A 199 2.81 -14.50 8.77
N TRP A 200 2.12 -13.62 9.47
CA TRP A 200 1.37 -12.51 8.85
C TRP A 200 1.49 -11.24 9.67
N LEU A 201 1.30 -10.11 9.01
CA LEU A 201 1.27 -8.82 9.68
C LEU A 201 -0.15 -8.50 10.16
N PRO A 202 -0.30 -7.89 11.35
CA PRO A 202 -1.59 -7.41 11.83
C PRO A 202 -2.11 -6.29 10.92
N ALA A 203 -3.41 -6.37 10.58
CA ALA A 203 -4.07 -5.35 9.79
C ALA A 203 -5.12 -4.62 10.64
N GLU A 204 -5.04 -3.29 10.72
CA GLU A 204 -6.00 -2.43 11.41
C GLU A 204 -6.95 -1.72 10.45
N GLY A 205 -6.75 -1.91 9.16
CA GLY A 205 -7.51 -1.27 8.08
C GLY A 205 -7.10 -1.76 6.70
N GLY A 206 -7.42 -0.99 5.68
CA GLY A 206 -7.10 -1.32 4.28
C GLY A 206 -7.93 -2.47 3.72
N LEU A 207 -7.34 -3.24 2.83
CA LEU A 207 -8.03 -4.32 2.11
C LEU A 207 -7.24 -5.62 2.05
N TYR A 208 -6.09 -5.70 2.76
CA TYR A 208 -5.12 -6.78 2.56
C TYR A 208 -4.64 -7.38 3.87
N VAL A 209 -4.16 -8.62 3.79
CA VAL A 209 -3.29 -9.24 4.78
C VAL A 209 -2.01 -9.68 4.06
N TRP A 210 -0.87 -9.31 4.61
CA TRP A 210 0.45 -9.65 4.09
C TRP A 210 1.00 -10.85 4.85
N MET A 211 1.24 -11.94 4.12
CA MET A 211 1.59 -13.23 4.70
C MET A 211 2.91 -13.73 4.12
N GLN A 212 3.72 -14.33 4.98
CA GLN A 212 4.94 -15.06 4.64
C GLN A 212 4.71 -16.56 4.81
N VAL A 213 5.19 -17.36 3.85
CA VAL A 213 5.30 -18.82 3.95
C VAL A 213 6.77 -19.17 3.76
N GLU A 214 7.51 -19.20 4.87
CA GLU A 214 8.97 -19.35 4.87
C GLU A 214 9.41 -20.63 4.15
N GLY A 215 10.37 -20.50 3.24
CA GLY A 215 10.92 -21.61 2.46
C GLY A 215 10.06 -22.09 1.28
N VAL A 216 8.92 -21.45 1.01
CA VAL A 216 8.01 -21.81 -0.09
C VAL A 216 7.98 -20.72 -1.15
N ASP A 217 8.20 -21.08 -2.42
CA ASP A 217 8.02 -20.15 -3.54
C ASP A 217 6.52 -19.87 -3.79
N THR A 218 6.11 -18.63 -3.49
CA THR A 218 4.76 -18.11 -3.67
C THR A 218 4.54 -17.44 -5.05
N GLY A 219 5.56 -17.44 -5.91
CA GLY A 219 5.49 -16.84 -7.24
C GLY A 219 4.48 -17.52 -8.15
N ALA A 220 4.06 -16.84 -9.23
CA ALA A 220 3.04 -17.34 -10.16
C ALA A 220 3.42 -18.68 -10.83
N SER A 221 4.71 -18.97 -10.99
CA SER A 221 5.22 -20.26 -11.47
C SER A 221 5.57 -21.24 -10.34
N GLY A 222 5.50 -20.80 -9.09
CA GLY A 222 5.80 -21.60 -7.90
C GLY A 222 4.77 -22.68 -7.62
N PRO A 223 5.14 -23.69 -6.81
CA PRO A 223 4.26 -24.81 -6.50
C PRO A 223 3.02 -24.37 -5.71
N LEU A 224 3.18 -23.41 -4.78
CA LEU A 224 2.06 -22.96 -3.94
C LEU A 224 0.98 -22.26 -4.77
N PHE A 225 1.36 -21.40 -5.72
CA PHE A 225 0.36 -20.67 -6.52
C PHE A 225 -0.52 -21.61 -7.33
N ARG A 226 0.08 -22.64 -7.97
CA ARG A 226 -0.67 -23.66 -8.72
C ARG A 226 -1.59 -24.45 -7.80
N LYS A 227 -1.07 -24.93 -6.67
CA LYS A 227 -1.86 -25.71 -5.72
C LYS A 227 -3.02 -24.90 -5.13
N ALA A 228 -2.80 -23.62 -4.81
CA ALA A 228 -3.86 -22.73 -4.34
C ALA A 228 -4.97 -22.55 -5.38
N LEU A 229 -4.61 -22.40 -6.67
CA LEU A 229 -5.59 -22.33 -7.77
C LEU A 229 -6.41 -23.61 -7.89
N ASP A 230 -5.79 -24.79 -7.76
CA ASP A 230 -6.48 -26.08 -7.76
C ASP A 230 -7.50 -26.20 -6.62
N GLU A 231 -7.19 -25.60 -5.46
CA GLU A 231 -8.09 -25.50 -4.30
C GLU A 231 -9.07 -24.30 -4.40
N GLY A 232 -9.12 -23.60 -5.52
CA GLY A 232 -10.06 -22.50 -5.80
C GLY A 232 -9.67 -21.16 -5.17
N VAL A 233 -8.42 -20.98 -4.79
CA VAL A 233 -7.91 -19.75 -4.17
C VAL A 233 -6.87 -19.08 -5.07
N MET A 234 -7.05 -17.78 -5.31
CA MET A 234 -6.06 -16.93 -5.97
C MET A 234 -5.58 -15.83 -5.02
N TYR A 235 -4.28 -15.73 -4.83
CA TYR A 235 -3.63 -14.64 -4.11
C TYR A 235 -2.74 -13.82 -5.05
N VAL A 236 -2.22 -12.69 -4.60
CA VAL A 236 -1.22 -11.94 -5.35
C VAL A 236 0.18 -12.36 -4.87
N PRO A 237 1.04 -12.91 -5.75
CA PRO A 237 2.43 -13.20 -5.42
C PRO A 237 3.17 -11.97 -4.93
N GLY A 238 3.84 -12.09 -3.78
CA GLY A 238 4.53 -10.97 -3.14
C GLY A 238 5.64 -10.35 -3.96
N ILE A 239 6.28 -11.13 -4.82
CA ILE A 239 7.36 -10.66 -5.71
C ILE A 239 6.95 -9.44 -6.56
N HIS A 240 5.66 -9.29 -6.88
CA HIS A 240 5.15 -8.15 -7.64
C HIS A 240 5.03 -6.85 -6.82
N CYS A 241 5.24 -6.91 -5.52
CA CYS A 241 5.13 -5.77 -4.61
C CYS A 241 6.49 -5.15 -4.26
N TYR A 242 7.59 -5.68 -4.79
CA TYR A 242 8.94 -5.18 -4.56
C TYR A 242 9.40 -4.29 -5.71
N PRO A 243 10.15 -3.21 -5.43
CA PRO A 243 10.84 -2.43 -6.45
C PRO A 243 11.96 -3.25 -7.10
N ARG A 244 12.50 -2.73 -8.20
CA ARG A 244 13.56 -3.45 -8.95
C ARG A 244 14.95 -3.29 -8.35
N GLU A 245 15.20 -2.15 -7.70
CA GLU A 245 16.50 -1.80 -7.14
C GLU A 245 16.42 -1.86 -5.60
N GLY A 246 17.52 -2.09 -4.96
CA GLY A 246 17.63 -2.21 -3.50
C GLY A 246 17.70 -3.65 -3.04
N GLU A 247 17.06 -3.99 -1.94
CA GLU A 247 17.04 -5.36 -1.42
C GLU A 247 16.35 -6.33 -2.39
N PRO A 248 16.83 -7.58 -2.48
CA PRO A 248 16.22 -8.59 -3.33
C PRO A 248 14.75 -8.82 -2.98
N ALA A 249 13.92 -8.98 -4.02
CA ALA A 249 12.52 -9.34 -3.83
C ALA A 249 12.41 -10.70 -3.15
N ARG A 250 11.52 -10.79 -2.17
CA ARG A 250 11.24 -12.05 -1.47
C ARG A 250 10.27 -12.90 -2.27
N HIS A 251 10.57 -14.19 -2.36
CA HIS A 251 9.75 -15.17 -3.10
C HIS A 251 8.77 -15.95 -2.20
N ASP A 252 8.82 -15.72 -0.89
CA ASP A 252 8.02 -16.41 0.12
C ASP A 252 6.88 -15.58 0.68
N MET A 253 6.53 -14.49 0.00
CA MET A 253 5.48 -13.55 0.42
C MET A 253 4.27 -13.62 -0.49
N LEU A 254 3.08 -13.41 0.09
CA LEU A 254 1.82 -13.32 -0.66
C LEU A 254 0.88 -12.28 -0.03
N ARG A 255 0.03 -11.69 -0.87
CA ARG A 255 -0.99 -10.73 -0.46
C ARG A 255 -2.38 -11.35 -0.60
N LEU A 256 -3.10 -11.43 0.52
CA LEU A 256 -4.50 -11.80 0.56
C LEU A 256 -5.38 -10.54 0.51
N SER A 257 -6.54 -10.62 -0.15
CA SER A 257 -7.51 -9.52 -0.21
C SER A 257 -8.86 -9.96 0.32
N PHE A 258 -9.41 -9.20 1.27
CA PHE A 258 -10.75 -9.43 1.82
C PHE A 258 -11.81 -8.47 1.23
N GLY A 259 -11.44 -7.58 0.31
CA GLY A 259 -12.32 -6.52 -0.19
C GLY A 259 -13.54 -7.02 -0.97
N VAL A 260 -13.45 -8.13 -1.68
CA VAL A 260 -14.48 -8.57 -2.64
C VAL A 260 -15.41 -9.63 -2.07
N GLN A 261 -14.86 -10.71 -1.51
CA GLN A 261 -15.64 -11.88 -1.10
C GLN A 261 -16.44 -11.63 0.20
N PRO A 262 -17.61 -12.27 0.38
CA PRO A 262 -18.33 -12.27 1.65
C PRO A 262 -17.59 -13.11 2.71
N ALA A 263 -17.82 -12.83 3.99
CA ALA A 263 -17.13 -13.47 5.11
C ALA A 263 -17.13 -15.03 5.09
N PRO A 264 -18.23 -15.74 4.73
CA PRO A 264 -18.18 -17.19 4.61
C PRO A 264 -17.19 -17.67 3.55
N ARG A 265 -17.16 -17.04 2.38
CA ARG A 265 -16.23 -17.39 1.29
C ARG A 265 -14.77 -17.07 1.65
N ILE A 266 -14.54 -16.03 2.46
CA ILE A 266 -13.21 -15.73 2.99
C ILE A 266 -12.74 -16.87 3.89
N ARG A 267 -13.56 -17.36 4.82
CA ARG A 267 -13.21 -18.48 5.71
C ARG A 267 -12.91 -19.76 4.93
N GLU A 268 -13.76 -20.11 3.96
CA GLU A 268 -13.54 -21.26 3.07
C GLU A 268 -12.21 -21.13 2.31
N GLY A 269 -11.96 -19.96 1.70
CA GLY A 269 -10.74 -19.71 0.93
C GLY A 269 -9.47 -19.80 1.80
N ILE A 270 -9.51 -19.30 3.03
CA ILE A 270 -8.37 -19.41 3.97
C ILE A 270 -8.13 -20.87 4.37
N ALA A 271 -9.17 -21.64 4.63
CA ALA A 271 -9.03 -23.08 4.92
C ALA A 271 -8.42 -23.85 3.72
N SER A 272 -8.89 -23.57 2.49
CA SER A 272 -8.33 -24.13 1.26
C SER A 272 -6.86 -23.73 1.05
N LEU A 273 -6.51 -22.46 1.31
CA LEU A 273 -5.13 -22.00 1.22
C LEU A 273 -4.22 -22.70 2.23
N ALA A 274 -4.70 -22.88 3.45
CA ALA A 274 -3.92 -23.58 4.49
C ALA A 274 -3.63 -25.05 4.10
N LYS A 275 -4.61 -25.74 3.52
CA LYS A 275 -4.41 -27.09 2.96
C LYS A 275 -3.35 -27.09 1.86
N ALA A 276 -3.40 -26.12 0.94
CA ALA A 276 -2.41 -26.00 -0.13
C ALA A 276 -0.99 -25.74 0.42
N VAL A 277 -0.87 -24.88 1.43
CA VAL A 277 0.42 -24.58 2.08
C VAL A 277 0.97 -25.82 2.78
N ASP A 278 0.16 -26.54 3.52
CA ASP A 278 0.58 -27.77 4.25
C ASP A 278 1.10 -28.84 3.26
N GLU A 279 0.36 -29.12 2.21
CA GLU A 279 0.76 -30.11 1.18
C GLU A 279 2.08 -29.74 0.49
N VAL A 280 2.27 -28.46 0.12
CA VAL A 280 3.50 -28.01 -0.57
C VAL A 280 4.69 -27.99 0.39
N SER A 281 4.51 -27.60 1.64
CA SER A 281 5.57 -27.56 2.64
C SER A 281 6.09 -28.96 2.97
N HIS A 282 5.20 -29.95 3.07
CA HIS A 282 5.59 -31.35 3.28
C HIS A 282 6.30 -31.98 2.06
N ALA A 283 5.99 -31.53 0.83
CA ALA A 283 6.65 -32.01 -0.37
C ALA A 283 8.08 -31.45 -0.53
N ALA A 284 8.37 -30.27 0.03
CA ALA A 284 9.67 -29.64 -0.03
C ALA A 284 10.71 -30.26 0.96
N VAL A 285 10.24 -31.00 1.96
CA VAL A 285 11.08 -31.65 3.00
C VAL A 285 11.53 -33.08 2.58
N LYS A 286 10.95 -33.64 1.53
CA LYS A 286 11.33 -34.93 0.94
C LYS A 286 12.29 -34.76 -0.22
#